data_967d0b2b64d5fe34c2316f3e3b94b12a
#
_entry.id   967d0b2b64d5fe34c2316f3e3b94b12a
#
_cell.length_a   1.000
_cell.length_b   1.000
_cell.length_c   1.000
_cell.angle_alpha   90.00
_cell.angle_beta   90.00
_cell.angle_gamma   90.00
#
_symmetry.space_group_name_H-M   'P 1'
#
loop_
_entity.id
_entity.type
_entity.pdbx_description
1 polymer ?
#
loop_
_entity_poly.entity_id
_entity_poly.type
_entity_poly.pdbx_seq_one_letter_code
_entity_poly.pdbx_strand_id
1 'polypeptide(L)'
;MLDLCGKLVCSGVEKEANDERIVKIISVVGSPSVIASDTAPPSHFVQKVAARFQSRLYHPKRSLSKEQKRFIGRNIVDPHIRDSYSAAVKAYRRYADRLRQIERMDVLPEEKEKLKHLVISGYPIGKVIKKKK
;
A
#
# COMPACT_ATOMS: atom_id res chain seq x y z
N MET A 1 -1.02 -6.12 4.77
CA MET A 1 -0.56 -4.73 4.97
C MET A 1 0.95 -4.71 5.07
N LEU A 2 1.59 -3.83 4.32
CA LEU A 2 3.04 -3.64 4.35
C LEU A 2 3.36 -2.28 5.00
N ASP A 3 4.51 -2.17 5.65
CA ASP A 3 4.99 -0.87 6.11
C ASP A 3 5.69 -0.12 4.97
N LEU A 4 6.16 1.10 5.24
CA LEU A 4 6.81 1.93 4.22
C LEU A 4 8.23 1.48 3.87
N CYS A 5 8.71 0.39 4.48
CA CYS A 5 9.95 -0.29 4.11
C CYS A 5 9.68 -1.58 3.31
N GLY A 6 8.42 -1.87 3.01
CA GLY A 6 8.02 -3.05 2.27
C GLY A 6 7.90 -4.32 3.10
N LYS A 7 7.98 -4.20 4.42
CA LYS A 7 7.91 -5.34 5.33
C LYS A 7 6.46 -5.68 5.66
N LEU A 8 6.13 -6.97 5.67
CA LEU A 8 4.79 -7.42 6.02
C LEU A 8 4.53 -7.16 7.51
N VAL A 9 3.46 -6.41 7.80
CA VAL A 9 3.05 -6.07 9.17
C VAL A 9 1.94 -6.99 9.64
N CYS A 10 0.93 -7.21 8.79
CA CYS A 10 -0.15 -8.12 9.11
C CYS A 10 -0.83 -8.62 7.83
N SER A 11 -1.48 -9.77 7.95
CA SER A 11 -2.30 -10.33 6.87
C SER A 11 -3.45 -11.12 7.48
N GLY A 12 -4.50 -11.32 6.69
CA GLY A 12 -5.64 -12.10 7.14
C GLY A 12 -6.75 -12.11 6.10
N VAL A 13 -7.77 -12.89 6.40
CA VAL A 13 -8.98 -13.02 5.58
C VAL A 13 -10.18 -12.83 6.50
N GLU A 14 -11.12 -12.00 6.08
CA GLU A 14 -12.38 -11.77 6.78
C GLU A 14 -13.53 -12.12 5.84
N LYS A 15 -14.35 -13.07 6.23
CA LYS A 15 -15.50 -13.50 5.43
C LYS A 15 -16.65 -12.51 5.59
N GLU A 16 -17.29 -12.18 4.46
CA GLU A 16 -18.49 -11.33 4.44
C GLU A 16 -18.32 -9.98 5.13
N ALA A 17 -17.08 -9.49 5.23
CA ALA A 17 -16.81 -8.20 5.83
C ALA A 17 -17.27 -7.06 4.92
N ASN A 18 -17.95 -6.07 5.50
CA ASN A 18 -18.24 -4.83 4.81
C ASN A 18 -17.03 -3.87 4.93
N ASP A 19 -17.12 -2.73 4.24
CA ASP A 19 -16.05 -1.73 4.26
C ASP A 19 -15.78 -1.21 5.68
N GLU A 20 -16.82 -1.03 6.48
CA GLU A 20 -16.69 -0.54 7.86
C GLU A 20 -15.86 -1.50 8.72
N ARG A 21 -16.10 -2.81 8.61
CA ARG A 21 -15.34 -3.83 9.34
C ARG A 21 -13.88 -3.85 8.94
N ILE A 22 -13.60 -3.77 7.65
CA ILE A 22 -12.22 -3.76 7.13
C ILE A 22 -11.49 -2.49 7.58
N VAL A 23 -12.17 -1.34 7.56
CA VAL A 23 -11.59 -0.08 8.04
C VAL A 23 -11.20 -0.20 9.52
N LYS A 24 -12.06 -0.80 10.35
CA LYS A 24 -11.75 -1.00 11.78
C LYS A 24 -10.52 -1.89 11.97
N ILE A 25 -10.45 -3.01 11.24
CA ILE A 25 -9.32 -3.94 11.32
C ILE A 25 -8.01 -3.24 10.95
N ILE A 26 -8.00 -2.52 9.84
CA ILE A 26 -6.81 -1.83 9.36
C ILE A 26 -6.40 -0.70 10.32
N SER A 27 -7.37 0.05 10.84
CA SER A 27 -7.12 1.20 11.71
C SER A 27 -6.39 0.82 13.00
N VAL A 28 -6.58 -0.41 13.50
CA VAL A 28 -5.85 -0.92 14.67
C VAL A 28 -4.36 -1.05 14.38
N VAL A 29 -4.00 -1.37 13.14
CA VAL A 29 -2.60 -1.56 12.72
C VAL A 29 -1.94 -0.23 12.36
N GLY A 30 -2.67 0.64 11.68
CA GLY A 30 -2.13 1.92 11.25
C GLY A 30 -3.04 2.63 10.27
N SER A 31 -2.53 3.75 9.74
CA SER A 31 -3.22 4.56 8.73
C SER A 31 -2.55 4.34 7.37
N PRO A 32 -3.23 3.70 6.42
CA PRO A 32 -2.60 3.39 5.13
C PRO A 32 -2.40 4.64 4.27
N SER A 33 -1.24 4.72 3.63
CA SER A 33 -0.94 5.79 2.66
C SER A 33 -1.50 5.47 1.28
N VAL A 34 -1.61 4.19 0.95
CA VAL A 34 -2.14 3.71 -0.33
C VAL A 34 -2.88 2.39 -0.11
N ILE A 35 -3.98 2.22 -0.82
CA ILE A 35 -4.73 0.96 -0.88
C ILE A 35 -4.51 0.39 -2.29
N ALA A 36 -4.20 -0.89 -2.38
CA ALA A 36 -3.87 -1.52 -3.66
C ALA A 36 -4.88 -2.61 -4.04
N SER A 37 -5.12 -2.72 -5.34
CA SER A 37 -5.93 -3.78 -5.94
C SER A 37 -5.07 -4.60 -6.91
N ASP A 38 -5.35 -5.89 -7.02
CA ASP A 38 -4.72 -6.76 -8.02
C ASP A 38 -5.51 -6.79 -9.34
N THR A 39 -6.69 -6.17 -9.37
CA THR A 39 -7.56 -6.15 -10.54
C THR A 39 -7.63 -4.78 -11.20
N ALA A 40 -7.89 -4.77 -12.50
CA ALA A 40 -8.14 -3.56 -13.28
C ALA A 40 -9.42 -3.76 -14.10
N PRO A 41 -10.48 -2.98 -13.84
CA PRO A 41 -10.56 -1.92 -12.83
C PRO A 41 -10.68 -2.47 -11.39
N PRO A 42 -10.33 -1.67 -10.38
CA PRO A 42 -10.50 -2.09 -8.99
C PRO A 42 -11.97 -2.25 -8.63
N SER A 43 -12.27 -3.17 -7.71
CA SER A 43 -13.65 -3.43 -7.29
C SER A 43 -14.24 -2.23 -6.54
N HIS A 44 -15.56 -2.13 -6.50
CA HIS A 44 -16.25 -1.11 -5.72
C HIS A 44 -15.89 -1.17 -4.23
N PHE A 45 -15.72 -2.38 -3.71
CA PHE A 45 -15.35 -2.59 -2.31
C PHE A 45 -14.00 -1.94 -1.99
N VAL A 46 -12.99 -2.19 -2.83
CA VAL A 46 -11.66 -1.59 -2.66
C VAL A 46 -11.72 -0.08 -2.77
N GLN A 47 -12.50 0.44 -3.71
CA GLN A 47 -12.71 1.88 -3.88
C GLN A 47 -13.32 2.51 -2.62
N LYS A 48 -14.32 1.84 -2.01
CA LYS A 48 -14.95 2.32 -0.77
C LYS A 48 -13.95 2.37 0.38
N VAL A 49 -13.14 1.32 0.54
CA VAL A 49 -12.14 1.27 1.62
C VAL A 49 -11.12 2.40 1.45
N ALA A 50 -10.63 2.60 0.23
CA ALA A 50 -9.67 3.68 -0.05
C ALA A 50 -10.29 5.05 0.24
N ALA A 51 -11.53 5.27 -0.13
CA ALA A 51 -12.24 6.54 0.12
C ALA A 51 -12.40 6.80 1.61
N ARG A 52 -12.72 5.79 2.41
CA ARG A 52 -12.88 5.94 3.86
C ARG A 52 -11.60 6.33 4.57
N PHE A 53 -10.44 5.90 4.05
CA PHE A 53 -9.14 6.30 4.56
C PHE A 53 -8.61 7.57 3.90
N GLN A 54 -9.29 8.09 2.87
CA GLN A 54 -8.80 9.18 2.03
C GLN A 54 -7.42 8.85 1.48
N SER A 55 -7.21 7.57 1.19
CA SER A 55 -5.94 7.05 0.69
C SER A 55 -5.96 6.96 -0.82
N ARG A 56 -4.77 7.07 -1.42
CA ARG A 56 -4.60 6.85 -2.84
C ARG A 56 -4.87 5.38 -3.17
N LEU A 57 -5.58 5.14 -4.28
CA LEU A 57 -5.85 3.80 -4.77
C LEU A 57 -4.87 3.46 -5.89
N TYR A 58 -4.12 2.37 -5.71
CA TYR A 58 -3.25 1.82 -6.74
C TYR A 58 -3.92 0.62 -7.39
N HIS A 59 -3.84 0.55 -8.71
CA HIS A 59 -4.21 -0.65 -9.47
C HIS A 59 -3.26 -0.78 -10.66
N PRO A 60 -2.99 -2.03 -11.12
CA PRO A 60 -2.18 -2.22 -12.33
C PRO A 60 -2.95 -1.81 -13.57
N LYS A 61 -2.26 -1.63 -14.69
CA LYS A 61 -2.92 -1.35 -15.97
C LYS A 61 -3.81 -2.50 -16.41
N ARG A 62 -3.38 -3.73 -16.10
CA ARG A 62 -4.15 -4.97 -16.32
C ARG A 62 -4.13 -5.77 -15.02
N SER A 63 -5.21 -6.50 -14.76
CA SER A 63 -5.26 -7.37 -13.59
C SER A 63 -4.03 -8.28 -13.54
N LEU A 64 -3.50 -8.49 -12.34
CA LEU A 64 -2.35 -9.36 -12.15
C LEU A 64 -2.72 -10.79 -12.55
N SER A 65 -1.87 -11.45 -13.33
CA SER A 65 -2.07 -12.83 -13.72
C SER A 65 -1.86 -13.77 -12.54
N LYS A 66 -2.42 -14.97 -12.61
CA LYS A 66 -2.20 -16.01 -11.61
C LYS A 66 -0.71 -16.33 -11.47
N GLU A 67 0.02 -16.32 -12.57
CA GLU A 67 1.47 -16.57 -12.57
C GLU A 67 2.24 -15.49 -11.82
N GLN A 68 1.91 -14.20 -12.07
CA GLN A 68 2.52 -13.09 -11.36
C GLN A 68 2.27 -13.20 -9.85
N LYS A 69 1.04 -13.49 -9.46
CA LYS A 69 0.67 -13.63 -8.05
C LYS A 69 1.35 -14.82 -7.39
N ARG A 70 1.48 -15.93 -8.09
CA ARG A 70 2.20 -17.11 -7.60
C ARG A 70 3.69 -16.81 -7.39
N PHE A 71 4.29 -16.07 -8.30
CA PHE A 71 5.70 -15.71 -8.19
C PHE A 71 5.94 -14.74 -7.03
N ILE A 72 5.16 -13.67 -6.95
CA ILE A 72 5.30 -12.64 -5.90
C ILE A 72 5.01 -13.23 -4.52
N GLY A 73 3.92 -13.98 -4.39
CA GLY A 73 3.46 -14.58 -3.14
C GLY A 73 3.80 -16.06 -2.99
N ARG A 74 4.93 -16.50 -3.55
CA ARG A 74 5.28 -17.93 -3.60
C ARG A 74 5.38 -18.62 -2.24
N ASN A 75 5.61 -17.84 -1.18
CA ASN A 75 5.70 -18.36 0.19
C ASN A 75 4.36 -18.28 0.93
N ILE A 76 3.30 -17.84 0.26
CA ILE A 76 1.97 -17.66 0.86
C ILE A 76 1.04 -18.74 0.33
N VAL A 77 0.48 -19.54 1.22
CA VAL A 77 -0.37 -20.70 0.86
C VAL A 77 -1.80 -20.27 0.52
N ASP A 78 -2.38 -19.35 1.32
CA ASP A 78 -3.77 -18.92 1.11
C ASP A 78 -3.88 -18.02 -0.13
N PRO A 79 -4.75 -18.39 -1.11
CA PRO A 79 -4.87 -17.61 -2.36
C PRO A 79 -5.35 -16.18 -2.14
N HIS A 80 -6.26 -15.94 -1.19
CA HIS A 80 -6.78 -14.60 -0.92
C HIS A 80 -5.70 -13.69 -0.33
N ILE A 81 -4.92 -14.22 0.60
CA ILE A 81 -3.79 -13.49 1.19
C ILE A 81 -2.72 -13.26 0.13
N ARG A 82 -2.47 -14.25 -0.73
CA ARG A 82 -1.50 -14.13 -1.84
C ARG A 82 -1.90 -13.02 -2.79
N ASP A 83 -3.17 -12.92 -3.15
CA ASP A 83 -3.67 -11.90 -4.07
C ASP A 83 -3.49 -10.49 -3.49
N SER A 84 -3.88 -10.29 -2.24
CA SER A 84 -3.74 -8.98 -1.58
C SER A 84 -2.27 -8.63 -1.32
N TYR A 85 -1.45 -9.59 -0.94
CA TYR A 85 -0.01 -9.39 -0.78
C TYR A 85 0.64 -8.98 -2.09
N SER A 86 0.29 -9.65 -3.19
CA SER A 86 0.83 -9.34 -4.53
C SER A 86 0.46 -7.93 -4.95
N ALA A 87 -0.77 -7.50 -4.70
CA ALA A 87 -1.21 -6.12 -4.98
C ALA A 87 -0.39 -5.11 -4.17
N ALA A 88 -0.21 -5.36 -2.87
CA ALA A 88 0.54 -4.47 -1.99
C ALA A 88 2.02 -4.38 -2.40
N VAL A 89 2.64 -5.49 -2.77
CA VAL A 89 4.04 -5.51 -3.25
C VAL A 89 4.19 -4.70 -4.54
N LYS A 90 3.27 -4.86 -5.47
CA LYS A 90 3.30 -4.09 -6.73
C LYS A 90 3.17 -2.60 -6.47
N ALA A 91 2.27 -2.21 -5.56
CA ALA A 91 2.12 -0.81 -5.17
C ALA A 91 3.40 -0.28 -4.51
N TYR A 92 3.98 -1.05 -3.58
CA TYR A 92 5.24 -0.68 -2.93
C TYR A 92 6.36 -0.47 -3.95
N ARG A 93 6.50 -1.38 -4.92
CA ARG A 93 7.54 -1.29 -5.96
C ARG A 93 7.39 -0.03 -6.80
N ARG A 94 6.18 0.46 -6.98
CA ARG A 94 5.92 1.71 -7.70
C ARG A 94 6.60 2.90 -7.05
N TYR A 95 6.67 2.91 -5.71
CA TYR A 95 7.21 4.03 -4.94
C TYR A 95 8.56 3.75 -4.31
N ALA A 96 9.09 2.54 -4.46
CA ALA A 96 10.25 2.06 -3.71
C ALA A 96 11.49 2.96 -3.86
N ASP A 97 11.79 3.44 -5.07
CA ASP A 97 12.96 4.30 -5.30
C ASP A 97 12.84 5.62 -4.54
N ARG A 98 11.66 6.25 -4.58
CA ARG A 98 11.42 7.50 -3.88
C ARG A 98 11.47 7.31 -2.37
N LEU A 99 10.94 6.19 -1.88
CA LEU A 99 10.98 5.87 -0.46
C LEU A 99 12.42 5.66 0.02
N ARG A 100 13.25 5.01 -0.78
CA ARG A 100 14.67 4.83 -0.47
C ARG A 100 15.43 6.15 -0.44
N GLN A 101 15.11 7.08 -1.36
CA GLN A 101 15.71 8.42 -1.33
C GLN A 101 15.43 9.12 0.01
N ILE A 102 14.19 9.04 0.49
CA ILE A 102 13.82 9.63 1.77
C ILE A 102 14.55 8.94 2.92
N GLU A 103 14.68 7.62 2.88
CA GLU A 103 15.36 6.85 3.92
C GLU A 103 16.82 7.29 4.10
N ARG A 104 17.46 7.72 3.01
CA ARG A 104 18.86 8.19 3.02
C ARG A 104 19.02 9.64 3.49
N MET A 105 17.92 10.38 3.67
CA MET A 105 17.97 11.76 4.12
C MET A 105 18.39 11.85 5.59
N ASP A 106 19.14 12.88 5.92
CA ASP A 106 19.56 13.16 7.29
C ASP A 106 18.50 13.96 8.04
N VAL A 107 17.40 13.27 8.39
CA VAL A 107 16.27 13.81 9.13
C VAL A 107 15.81 12.80 10.17
N LEU A 108 15.01 13.25 11.13
CA LEU A 108 14.48 12.39 12.19
C LEU A 108 13.58 11.28 11.61
N PRO A 109 13.52 10.10 12.25
CA PRO A 109 12.67 9.00 11.78
C PRO A 109 11.19 9.40 11.61
N GLU A 110 10.64 10.20 12.51
CA GLU A 110 9.25 10.69 12.41
C GLU A 110 9.04 11.54 11.16
N GLU A 111 10.05 12.33 10.80
CA GLU A 111 10.00 13.15 9.58
C GLU A 111 10.09 12.29 8.33
N LYS A 112 10.91 11.24 8.34
CA LYS A 112 10.98 10.29 7.22
C LYS A 112 9.62 9.67 6.94
N GLU A 113 8.90 9.25 7.97
CA GLU A 113 7.56 8.69 7.83
C GLU A 113 6.59 9.69 7.19
N LYS A 114 6.60 10.94 7.63
CA LYS A 114 5.76 11.99 7.06
C LYS A 114 6.10 12.27 5.60
N LEU A 115 7.38 12.33 5.26
CA LEU A 115 7.84 12.58 3.90
C LEU A 115 7.46 11.43 2.98
N LYS A 116 7.62 10.18 3.44
CA LYS A 116 7.22 8.99 2.69
C LYS A 116 5.72 9.01 2.41
N HIS A 117 4.91 9.32 3.41
CA HIS A 117 3.47 9.42 3.24
C HIS A 117 3.09 10.48 2.20
N LEU A 118 3.71 11.66 2.26
CA LEU A 118 3.44 12.75 1.32
C LEU A 118 3.78 12.35 -0.12
N VAL A 119 4.92 11.68 -0.33
CA VAL A 119 5.32 11.22 -1.66
C VAL A 119 4.33 10.20 -2.21
N ILE A 120 3.91 9.25 -1.40
CA ILE A 120 2.92 8.24 -1.81
C ILE A 120 1.58 8.89 -2.11
N SER A 121 1.20 9.93 -1.36
CA SER A 121 -0.05 10.66 -1.54
C SER A 121 -0.07 11.52 -2.81
N GLY A 122 1.04 11.59 -3.54
CA GLY A 122 1.08 12.26 -4.84
C GLY A 122 1.93 13.52 -4.90
N TYR A 123 2.56 13.92 -3.82
CA TYR A 123 3.45 15.08 -3.83
C TYR A 123 4.79 14.71 -4.45
N PRO A 124 5.31 15.46 -5.44
CA PRO A 124 6.63 15.20 -5.99
C PRO A 124 7.72 15.33 -4.93
N ILE A 125 8.71 14.46 -4.96
CA ILE A 125 9.78 14.46 -3.96
C ILE A 125 10.51 15.79 -3.88
N GLY A 126 10.72 16.49 -5.00
CA GLY A 126 11.32 17.80 -5.03
C GLY A 126 10.55 18.84 -4.21
N LYS A 127 9.23 18.85 -4.31
CA LYS A 127 8.37 19.73 -3.52
C LYS A 127 8.38 19.38 -2.04
N VAL A 128 8.41 18.09 -1.73
CA VAL A 128 8.46 17.60 -0.35
C VAL A 128 9.76 18.04 0.31
N ILE A 129 10.88 17.91 -0.37
CA ILE A 129 12.19 18.34 0.14
C ILE A 129 12.23 19.85 0.32
N LYS A 130 11.70 20.64 -0.63
CA LYS A 130 11.65 22.11 -0.51
C LYS A 130 10.83 22.60 0.64
N LYS A 131 9.74 21.93 0.98
CA LYS A 131 8.91 22.29 2.15
C LYS A 131 9.66 22.15 3.47
N LYS A 132 10.72 21.37 3.50
CA LYS A 132 11.56 21.15 4.66
C LYS A 132 12.58 22.26 4.92
N LYS A 133 12.94 22.95 3.87
CA LYS A 133 13.87 24.08 3.98
C LYS A 133 13.10 25.35 4.36
#